data_2829ef2d804cdc20836e5f9aad81490d
#
_entry.id   2829ef2d804cdc20836e5f9aad81490d
#
_cell.length_a   1.000
_cell.length_b   1.000
_cell.length_c   1.000
_cell.angle_alpha   90.00
_cell.angle_beta   90.00
_cell.angle_gamma   90.00
#
_symmetry.space_group_name_H-M   'P 1'
#
loop_
_entity.id
_entity.type
_entity.pdbx_description
1 polymer ?
#
loop_
_entity_poly.entity_id
_entity_poly.type
_entity_poly.pdbx_seq_one_letter_code
_entity_poly.pdbx_strand_id
1 'polypeptide(L)'
;LLGMKLCEKYGESKAVANAVGAHHDEVEMKFAISPIIQVCDAISGARPGARREVVESYIERLKGLEGIANSFDGVEKAYAIQAGRELRVIVEAEKVSDAKAGELSHSISQRIQDEMTYPGQVKVTVIREHRSVSVAR
;
A
#
# COMPACT_ATOMS: atom_id res chain seq x y z
N LEU A 1 -16.68 1.71 -21.32
CA LEU A 1 -17.78 1.22 -22.19
C LEU A 1 -18.31 -0.18 -21.83
N LEU A 2 -17.45 -1.11 -21.38
CA LEU A 2 -17.90 -2.48 -21.02
C LEU A 2 -18.90 -2.48 -19.86
N GLY A 3 -18.64 -1.68 -18.82
CA GLY A 3 -19.54 -1.56 -17.68
C GLY A 3 -20.93 -1.03 -18.07
N MET A 4 -20.99 -0.02 -18.97
CA MET A 4 -22.26 0.48 -19.49
C MET A 4 -23.08 -0.59 -20.20
N LYS A 5 -22.44 -1.37 -21.10
CA LYS A 5 -23.10 -2.49 -21.79
C LYS A 5 -23.58 -3.59 -20.84
N LEU A 6 -22.86 -3.85 -19.75
CA LEU A 6 -23.31 -4.80 -18.73
C LEU A 6 -24.52 -4.26 -17.96
N CYS A 7 -24.52 -2.98 -17.58
CA CYS A 7 -25.69 -2.33 -16.95
C CYS A 7 -26.94 -2.44 -17.84
N GLU A 8 -26.82 -2.15 -19.12
CA GLU A 8 -27.91 -2.28 -20.09
C GLU A 8 -28.38 -3.73 -20.22
N LYS A 9 -27.45 -4.68 -20.32
CA LYS A 9 -27.75 -6.13 -20.44
C LYS A 9 -28.53 -6.66 -19.21
N TYR A 10 -28.20 -6.18 -18.02
CA TYR A 10 -28.83 -6.64 -16.78
C TYR A 10 -30.00 -5.76 -16.31
N GLY A 11 -30.46 -4.85 -17.15
CA GLY A 11 -31.68 -4.09 -16.91
C GLY A 11 -31.56 -2.93 -15.92
N GLU A 12 -30.34 -2.43 -15.72
CA GLU A 12 -30.13 -1.22 -14.92
C GLU A 12 -30.75 0.01 -15.58
N SER A 13 -31.06 1.03 -14.77
CA SER A 13 -31.66 2.25 -15.29
C SER A 13 -30.72 2.98 -16.28
N LYS A 14 -31.31 3.69 -17.25
CA LYS A 14 -30.55 4.48 -18.23
C LYS A 14 -29.62 5.49 -17.58
N ALA A 15 -29.99 6.06 -16.42
CA ALA A 15 -29.18 6.99 -15.65
C ALA A 15 -27.93 6.32 -15.08
N VAL A 16 -28.08 5.10 -14.51
CA VAL A 16 -26.96 4.30 -13.99
C VAL A 16 -26.04 3.87 -15.11
N ALA A 17 -26.57 3.32 -16.21
CA ALA A 17 -25.80 2.90 -17.36
C ALA A 17 -24.98 4.09 -17.96
N ASN A 18 -25.62 5.25 -18.11
CA ASN A 18 -24.92 6.46 -18.58
C ASN A 18 -23.84 6.92 -17.60
N ALA A 19 -24.11 6.95 -16.30
CA ALA A 19 -23.11 7.36 -15.30
C ALA A 19 -21.89 6.43 -15.32
N VAL A 20 -22.09 5.10 -15.46
CA VAL A 20 -21.00 4.12 -15.59
C VAL A 20 -20.21 4.31 -16.87
N GLY A 21 -20.83 4.71 -17.99
CA GLY A 21 -20.11 4.94 -19.25
C GLY A 21 -19.43 6.31 -19.36
N ALA A 22 -20.02 7.35 -18.72
CA ALA A 22 -19.67 8.75 -18.96
C ALA A 22 -18.69 9.35 -17.93
N HIS A 23 -18.45 8.72 -16.77
CA HIS A 23 -17.62 9.32 -15.71
C HIS A 23 -16.12 9.46 -16.05
N HIS A 24 -15.67 8.88 -17.15
CA HIS A 24 -14.33 9.07 -17.72
C HIS A 24 -14.35 9.82 -19.08
N ASP A 25 -15.41 10.54 -19.37
CA ASP A 25 -15.61 11.32 -20.60
C ASP A 25 -15.60 10.49 -21.89
N GLU A 26 -15.79 9.15 -21.81
CA GLU A 26 -15.87 8.28 -22.99
C GLU A 26 -17.23 8.36 -23.70
N VAL A 27 -18.27 8.82 -23.01
CA VAL A 27 -19.63 8.98 -23.49
C VAL A 27 -20.20 10.29 -22.97
N GLU A 28 -21.10 10.92 -23.75
CA GLU A 28 -21.79 12.14 -23.32
C GLU A 28 -22.60 11.94 -22.03
N MET A 29 -22.45 12.87 -21.08
CA MET A 29 -23.20 12.91 -19.82
C MET A 29 -24.63 13.39 -20.05
N LYS A 30 -25.58 12.49 -20.05
CA LYS A 30 -27.02 12.78 -20.30
C LYS A 30 -27.83 13.02 -19.03
N PHE A 31 -27.31 12.65 -17.87
CA PHE A 31 -28.01 12.74 -16.58
C PHE A 31 -27.12 13.46 -15.57
N ALA A 32 -27.78 14.25 -14.69
CA ALA A 32 -27.07 15.01 -13.64
C ALA A 32 -26.25 14.14 -12.66
N ILE A 33 -26.56 12.87 -12.55
CA ILE A 33 -25.80 11.92 -11.73
C ILE A 33 -24.39 11.64 -12.30
N SER A 34 -24.20 11.72 -13.63
CA SER A 34 -22.95 11.38 -14.28
C SER A 34 -21.78 12.30 -13.84
N PRO A 35 -21.89 13.64 -13.84
CA PRO A 35 -20.84 14.50 -13.32
C PRO A 35 -20.62 14.35 -11.79
N ILE A 36 -21.67 14.02 -11.03
CA ILE A 36 -21.52 13.74 -9.60
C ILE A 36 -20.66 12.50 -9.37
N ILE A 37 -20.90 11.42 -10.11
CA ILE A 37 -20.09 10.19 -10.05
C ILE A 37 -18.67 10.48 -10.47
N GLN A 38 -18.42 11.28 -11.52
CA GLN A 38 -17.08 11.66 -11.94
C GLN A 38 -16.30 12.38 -10.82
N VAL A 39 -16.95 13.34 -10.14
CA VAL A 39 -16.32 14.05 -9.00
C VAL A 39 -16.05 13.11 -7.84
N CYS A 40 -17.01 12.23 -7.50
CA CYS A 40 -16.84 11.24 -6.44
C CYS A 40 -15.70 10.26 -6.75
N ASP A 41 -15.57 9.80 -8.01
CA ASP A 41 -14.48 8.92 -8.43
C ASP A 41 -13.13 9.64 -8.36
N ALA A 42 -13.06 10.90 -8.82
CA ALA A 42 -11.85 11.72 -8.73
C ALA A 42 -11.42 11.92 -7.26
N ILE A 43 -12.34 12.25 -6.36
CA ILE A 43 -12.06 12.39 -4.92
C ILE A 43 -11.61 11.04 -4.33
N SER A 44 -12.31 9.95 -4.66
CA SER A 44 -11.96 8.62 -4.21
C SER A 44 -10.58 8.18 -4.72
N GLY A 45 -10.27 8.50 -5.98
CA GLY A 45 -8.99 8.20 -6.62
C GLY A 45 -7.81 9.01 -6.08
N ALA A 46 -8.07 10.24 -5.57
CA ALA A 46 -7.05 11.10 -4.98
C ALA A 46 -6.73 10.76 -3.50
N ARG A 47 -7.54 9.92 -2.87
CA ARG A 47 -7.33 9.55 -1.46
C ARG A 47 -6.09 8.65 -1.33
N PRO A 48 -5.27 8.82 -0.26
CA PRO A 48 -4.18 7.90 0.04
C PRO A 48 -4.69 6.45 0.05
N GLY A 49 -4.04 5.56 -0.72
CA GLY A 49 -4.44 4.15 -0.84
C GLY A 49 -5.57 3.85 -1.82
N ALA A 50 -6.01 4.82 -2.60
CA ALA A 50 -6.94 4.59 -3.69
C ALA A 50 -6.32 3.73 -4.81
N ARG A 51 -7.16 3.03 -5.59
CA ARG A 51 -6.77 2.03 -6.60
C ARG A 51 -5.85 2.53 -7.73
N ARG A 52 -5.65 3.86 -7.85
CA ARG A 52 -4.79 4.51 -8.85
C ARG A 52 -3.40 4.83 -8.33
N GLU A 53 -2.82 3.93 -7.58
CA GLU A 53 -1.42 4.06 -7.27
C GLU A 53 -0.61 3.80 -8.55
N VAL A 54 0.06 4.83 -9.02
CA VAL A 54 1.04 4.67 -10.10
C VAL A 54 2.14 3.73 -9.58
N VAL A 55 2.56 2.78 -10.40
CA VAL A 55 3.59 1.78 -10.03
C VAL A 55 4.84 2.45 -9.45
N GLU A 56 5.19 3.64 -9.94
CA GLU A 56 6.32 4.44 -9.45
C GLU A 56 6.15 4.87 -7.99
N SER A 57 5.01 5.45 -7.61
CA SER A 57 4.75 5.87 -6.23
C SER A 57 4.64 4.68 -5.27
N TYR A 58 4.18 3.52 -5.76
CA TYR A 58 4.22 2.26 -5.02
C TYR A 58 5.66 1.83 -4.72
N ILE A 59 6.53 1.82 -5.74
CA ILE A 59 7.95 1.44 -5.59
C ILE A 59 8.68 2.43 -4.66
N GLU A 60 8.44 3.73 -4.81
CA GLU A 60 9.01 4.76 -3.95
C GLU A 60 8.62 4.57 -2.49
N ARG A 61 7.36 4.22 -2.23
CA ARG A 61 6.89 3.92 -0.88
C ARG A 61 7.57 2.69 -0.29
N LEU A 62 7.72 1.59 -1.04
CA LEU A 62 8.46 0.40 -0.56
C LEU A 62 9.91 0.76 -0.21
N LYS A 63 10.58 1.49 -1.09
CA LYS A 63 11.96 1.97 -0.85
C LYS A 63 12.05 2.90 0.36
N GLY A 64 11.05 3.75 0.58
CA GLY A 64 10.96 4.61 1.76
C GLY A 64 10.88 3.82 3.05
N LEU A 65 9.99 2.81 3.11
CA LEU A 65 9.86 1.91 4.26
C LEU A 65 11.17 1.17 4.57
N GLU A 66 11.78 0.58 3.54
CA GLU A 66 13.05 -0.13 3.67
C GLU A 66 14.19 0.83 4.07
N GLY A 67 14.21 2.04 3.51
CA GLY A 67 15.18 3.08 3.83
C GLY A 67 15.12 3.53 5.29
N ILE A 68 13.92 3.76 5.82
CA ILE A 68 13.72 4.10 7.24
C ILE A 68 14.28 2.99 8.13
N ALA A 69 13.92 1.73 7.89
CA ALA A 69 14.40 0.62 8.71
C ALA A 69 15.91 0.44 8.63
N ASN A 70 16.48 0.52 7.43
CA ASN A 70 17.94 0.36 7.21
C ASN A 70 18.78 1.51 7.82
N SER A 71 18.16 2.63 8.20
CA SER A 71 18.86 3.74 8.87
C SER A 71 19.11 3.49 10.36
N PHE A 72 18.51 2.47 10.96
CA PHE A 72 18.71 2.14 12.37
C PHE A 72 19.94 1.25 12.58
N ASP A 73 20.69 1.54 13.62
CA ASP A 73 21.87 0.75 13.99
C ASP A 73 21.48 -0.68 14.39
N GLY A 74 22.29 -1.64 13.94
CA GLY A 74 22.05 -3.06 14.14
C GLY A 74 21.06 -3.71 13.16
N VAL A 75 20.48 -2.95 12.23
CA VAL A 75 19.70 -3.51 11.12
C VAL A 75 20.65 -3.98 10.03
N GLU A 76 20.54 -5.25 9.67
CA GLU A 76 21.29 -5.84 8.56
C GLU A 76 20.58 -5.63 7.23
N LYS A 77 19.26 -5.90 7.20
CA LYS A 77 18.40 -5.75 6.01
C LYS A 77 16.95 -5.53 6.40
N ALA A 78 16.21 -4.85 5.54
CA ALA A 78 14.77 -4.70 5.67
C ALA A 78 14.09 -5.00 4.33
N TYR A 79 12.91 -5.61 4.39
CA TYR A 79 12.09 -5.96 3.23
C TYR A 79 10.64 -5.55 3.45
N ALA A 80 10.11 -4.75 2.56
CA ALA A 80 8.68 -4.46 2.50
C ALA A 80 7.96 -5.57 1.72
N ILE A 81 7.03 -6.26 2.37
CA ILE A 81 6.26 -7.37 1.81
C ILE A 81 4.75 -7.11 1.92
N GLN A 82 3.93 -8.00 1.35
CA GLN A 82 2.46 -7.86 1.32
C GLN A 82 1.99 -6.50 0.80
N ALA A 83 2.55 -6.08 -0.33
CA ALA A 83 2.28 -4.77 -0.93
C ALA A 83 2.58 -3.58 0.03
N GLY A 84 3.62 -3.70 0.86
CA GLY A 84 4.04 -2.67 1.81
C GLY A 84 3.24 -2.65 3.13
N ARG A 85 2.40 -3.65 3.38
CA ARG A 85 1.64 -3.77 4.65
C ARG A 85 2.42 -4.44 5.77
N GLU A 86 3.53 -5.10 5.45
CA GLU A 86 4.45 -5.67 6.43
C GLU A 86 5.89 -5.29 6.06
N LEU A 87 6.64 -4.80 7.03
CA LEU A 87 8.06 -4.51 6.96
C LEU A 87 8.79 -5.53 7.82
N ARG A 88 9.57 -6.41 7.20
CA ARG A 88 10.46 -7.36 7.89
C ARG A 88 11.84 -6.77 8.00
N VAL A 89 12.34 -6.71 9.22
CA VAL A 89 13.63 -6.14 9.58
C VAL A 89 14.50 -7.24 10.17
N ILE A 90 15.58 -7.59 9.50
CA ILE A 90 16.56 -8.56 9.96
C ILE A 90 17.65 -7.79 10.69
N VAL A 91 17.97 -8.20 11.93
CA VAL A 91 18.97 -7.56 12.76
C VAL A 91 20.14 -8.46 13.05
N GLU A 92 21.32 -7.87 13.27
CA GLU A 92 22.51 -8.58 13.68
C GLU A 92 22.33 -9.14 15.10
N ALA A 93 22.28 -10.48 15.22
CA ALA A 93 22.01 -11.16 16.49
C ALA A 93 23.03 -10.86 17.59
N GLU A 94 24.25 -10.49 17.23
CA GLU A 94 25.33 -10.15 18.16
C GLU A 94 25.23 -8.71 18.71
N LYS A 95 24.62 -7.79 17.93
CA LYS A 95 24.49 -6.38 18.31
C LYS A 95 23.14 -6.04 18.95
N VAL A 96 22.10 -6.78 18.60
CA VAL A 96 20.73 -6.50 19.03
C VAL A 96 20.23 -7.63 19.92
N SER A 97 19.93 -7.33 21.19
CA SER A 97 19.29 -8.26 22.13
C SER A 97 17.78 -8.35 21.85
N ASP A 98 17.10 -9.36 22.45
CA ASP A 98 15.65 -9.53 22.29
C ASP A 98 14.87 -8.33 22.83
N ALA A 99 15.30 -7.73 23.95
CA ALA A 99 14.70 -6.51 24.49
C ALA A 99 14.87 -5.33 23.52
N LYS A 100 16.07 -5.14 22.97
CA LYS A 100 16.36 -4.09 22.00
C LYS A 100 15.62 -4.29 20.67
N ALA A 101 15.34 -5.54 20.27
CA ALA A 101 14.52 -5.82 19.09
C ALA A 101 13.07 -5.34 19.26
N GLY A 102 12.50 -5.47 20.47
CA GLY A 102 11.19 -4.91 20.78
C GLY A 102 11.15 -3.38 20.72
N GLU A 103 12.14 -2.71 21.29
CA GLU A 103 12.27 -1.25 21.25
C GLU A 103 12.49 -0.76 19.80
N LEU A 104 13.27 -1.48 19.02
CA LEU A 104 13.56 -1.16 17.62
C LEU A 104 12.30 -1.25 16.76
N SER A 105 11.46 -2.28 16.95
CA SER A 105 10.20 -2.40 16.23
C SER A 105 9.26 -1.22 16.49
N HIS A 106 9.20 -0.75 17.74
CA HIS A 106 8.42 0.42 18.14
C HIS A 106 8.97 1.71 17.52
N SER A 107 10.28 1.92 17.62
CA SER A 107 10.94 3.11 17.08
C SER A 107 10.81 3.22 15.56
N ILE A 108 10.95 2.10 14.83
CA ILE A 108 10.74 2.06 13.38
C ILE A 108 9.28 2.39 13.06
N SER A 109 8.32 1.82 13.79
CA SER A 109 6.89 2.07 13.53
C SER A 109 6.52 3.54 13.78
N GLN A 110 7.05 4.16 14.81
CA GLN A 110 6.84 5.59 15.07
C GLN A 110 7.43 6.45 13.95
N ARG A 111 8.66 6.19 13.56
CA ARG A 111 9.31 6.95 12.51
C ARG A 111 8.59 6.83 11.16
N ILE A 112 8.02 5.66 10.83
CA ILE A 112 7.16 5.50 9.66
C ILE A 112 5.91 6.39 9.76
N GLN A 113 5.28 6.48 10.94
CA GLN A 113 4.11 7.34 11.15
C GLN A 113 4.44 8.82 11.00
N ASP A 114 5.61 9.25 11.45
CA ASP A 114 6.03 10.65 11.44
C ASP A 114 6.51 11.11 10.05
N GLU A 115 7.21 10.25 9.32
CA GLU A 115 7.88 10.62 8.06
C GLU A 115 7.10 10.22 6.81
N MET A 116 6.12 9.29 6.90
CA MET A 116 5.42 8.77 5.73
C MET A 116 3.90 8.94 5.81
N THR A 117 3.30 9.42 4.72
CA THR A 117 1.86 9.32 4.54
C THR A 117 1.51 7.92 4.08
N TYR A 118 0.81 7.15 4.92
CA TYR A 118 0.54 5.75 4.68
C TYR A 118 -0.96 5.41 4.67
N PRO A 119 -1.46 4.70 3.65
CA PRO A 119 -2.87 4.32 3.58
C PRO A 119 -3.15 3.03 4.38
N GLY A 120 -3.35 3.14 5.66
CA GLY A 120 -3.69 1.99 6.50
C GLY A 120 -2.65 1.69 7.59
N GLN A 121 -2.41 0.42 7.87
CA GLN A 121 -1.45 -0.04 8.89
C GLN A 121 -0.25 -0.73 8.26
N VAL A 122 0.93 -0.47 8.80
CA VAL A 122 2.17 -1.21 8.48
C VAL A 122 2.56 -2.01 9.69
N LYS A 123 2.64 -3.33 9.53
CA LYS A 123 3.16 -4.23 10.56
C LYS A 123 4.68 -4.25 10.47
N VAL A 124 5.37 -3.83 11.53
CA VAL A 124 6.84 -3.93 11.64
C VAL A 124 7.20 -5.19 12.41
N THR A 125 7.93 -6.10 11.75
CA THR A 125 8.40 -7.36 12.34
C THR A 125 9.92 -7.36 12.38
N VAL A 126 10.52 -7.26 13.57
CA VAL A 126 11.97 -7.41 13.76
C VAL A 126 12.31 -8.87 14.00
N ILE A 127 13.25 -9.39 13.22
CA ILE A 127 13.69 -10.78 13.26
C ILE A 127 15.16 -10.83 13.66
N ARG A 128 15.43 -11.49 14.78
CA ARG A 128 16.76 -11.85 15.24
C ARG A 128 16.95 -13.33 15.04
N GLU A 129 17.93 -13.74 14.22
CA GLU A 129 18.11 -15.12 13.84
C GLU A 129 19.53 -15.60 14.14
N HIS A 130 19.66 -16.81 14.69
CA HIS A 130 20.92 -17.52 14.81
C HIS A 130 20.82 -18.84 14.04
N ARG A 131 21.68 -19.05 13.04
CA ARG A 131 21.68 -20.26 12.21
C ARG A 131 22.93 -21.08 12.47
N SER A 132 22.73 -22.37 12.77
CA SER A 132 23.79 -23.37 12.76
C SER A 132 23.53 -24.37 11.64
N VAL A 133 24.53 -24.57 10.75
CA VAL A 133 24.36 -25.45 9.58
C VAL A 133 25.38 -26.57 9.68
N SER A 134 24.93 -27.83 9.56
CA SER A 134 25.77 -29.02 9.42
C SER A 134 25.39 -29.78 8.15
N VAL A 135 26.37 -30.27 7.41
CA VAL A 135 26.14 -31.04 6.19
C VAL A 135 26.47 -32.49 6.47
N ALA A 136 25.47 -33.37 6.36
CA ALA A 136 25.72 -34.83 6.33
C ALA A 136 26.20 -35.25 4.93
N ARG A 137 27.21 -36.13 4.87
CA ARG A 137 27.73 -36.75 3.64
C ARG A 137 27.46 -38.23 3.65
#